data_5505ea665fe090531ef63e20d3d6986e
#
_entry.id   5505ea665fe090531ef63e20d3d6986e
#
_cell.length_a   1.000
_cell.length_b   1.000
_cell.length_c   1.000
_cell.angle_alpha   90.00
_cell.angle_beta   90.00
_cell.angle_gamma   90.00
#
_symmetry.space_group_name_H-M   'P 1'
#
loop_
_entity.id
_entity.type
_entity.pdbx_description
1 polymer ?
#
loop_
_entity_poly.entity_id
_entity_poly.type
_entity_poly.pdbx_seq_one_letter_code
_entity_poly.pdbx_strand_id
1 'polypeptide(L)'
;MYYIQYIVARFFIFILLLFPERLRFKFGDFLGTVAYKLIKSRRLTALINLKMAFPEKSEEEIEKIAKKSFKIMIKAFLCSLWFEKYLNKPKNIKIINQENIENAYKKGRGVMAATMHMGNMEASTVSAGEHKIITVAKKQRNPYINDYITKLRGKANYMEVIEKNEKTSRVLISKLKEKKIYALFSDHRDKGAIVNFFGKETKAPSGAISMALKFDMPFLLVYNTFNDDNTITVYVTDEIELKRTDNFKEDVQNNVQYLINIMEDVIRKYPEQWMWFHDRWNNFREYKKNLKNKERRKWKNL
;
A
#
# COMPACT_ATOMS: atom_id res chain seq x y z
N MET A 1 7.52 27.46 11.23
CA MET A 1 7.11 27.02 9.87
C MET A 1 6.23 25.77 9.90
N TYR A 2 6.59 24.64 10.54
CA TYR A 2 5.79 23.40 10.59
C TYR A 2 4.41 23.58 11.24
N TYR A 3 4.29 24.35 12.32
CA TYR A 3 3.01 24.63 12.97
C TYR A 3 2.04 25.38 12.05
N ILE A 4 2.53 26.38 11.32
CA ILE A 4 1.70 27.12 10.35
C ILE A 4 1.20 26.20 9.24
N GLN A 5 2.08 25.34 8.69
CA GLN A 5 1.67 24.34 7.70
C GLN A 5 0.58 23.41 8.24
N TYR A 6 0.70 23.00 9.51
CA TYR A 6 -0.30 22.18 10.17
C TYR A 6 -1.65 22.91 10.30
N ILE A 7 -1.66 24.16 10.76
CA ILE A 7 -2.90 24.96 10.88
C ILE A 7 -3.56 25.13 9.52
N VAL A 8 -2.79 25.49 8.49
CA VAL A 8 -3.30 25.60 7.11
C VAL A 8 -3.90 24.29 6.62
N ALA A 9 -3.19 23.17 6.83
CA ALA A 9 -3.71 21.85 6.45
C ALA A 9 -5.02 21.52 7.21
N ARG A 10 -5.08 21.79 8.52
CA ARG A 10 -6.28 21.58 9.34
C ARG A 10 -7.47 22.42 8.88
N PHE A 11 -7.23 23.66 8.48
CA PHE A 11 -8.26 24.54 7.92
C PHE A 11 -8.85 23.96 6.62
N PHE A 12 -8.01 23.52 5.67
CA PHE A 12 -8.49 22.90 4.46
C PHE A 12 -9.20 21.56 4.70
N ILE A 13 -8.70 20.76 5.64
CA ILE A 13 -9.37 19.53 6.06
C ILE A 13 -10.75 19.84 6.64
N PHE A 14 -10.86 20.86 7.52
CA PHE A 14 -12.13 21.28 8.08
C PHE A 14 -13.13 21.67 6.98
N ILE A 15 -12.74 22.52 6.03
CA ILE A 15 -13.58 22.89 4.88
C ILE A 15 -14.01 21.65 4.09
N LEU A 16 -13.07 20.75 3.77
CA LEU A 16 -13.38 19.51 3.05
C LEU A 16 -14.45 18.69 3.80
N LEU A 17 -14.35 18.61 5.12
CA LEU A 17 -15.26 17.82 5.94
C LEU A 17 -16.67 18.41 6.07
N LEU A 18 -16.89 19.67 5.71
CA LEU A 18 -18.22 20.28 5.63
C LEU A 18 -19.04 19.76 4.45
N PHE A 19 -18.39 19.29 3.40
CA PHE A 19 -19.08 18.76 2.23
C PHE A 19 -19.61 17.34 2.46
N PRO A 20 -20.71 16.95 1.79
CA PRO A 20 -21.17 15.56 1.75
C PRO A 20 -20.09 14.62 1.19
N GLU A 21 -20.03 13.39 1.68
CA GLU A 21 -19.01 12.39 1.32
C GLU A 21 -18.87 12.18 -0.19
N ARG A 22 -20.00 12.17 -0.91
CA ARG A 22 -20.00 12.05 -2.38
C ARG A 22 -19.22 13.18 -3.06
N LEU A 23 -19.32 14.42 -2.55
CA LEU A 23 -18.55 15.56 -3.08
C LEU A 23 -17.08 15.48 -2.71
N ARG A 24 -16.73 14.97 -1.52
CA ARG A 24 -15.34 14.73 -1.12
C ARG A 24 -14.66 13.75 -2.07
N PHE A 25 -15.33 12.66 -2.46
CA PHE A 25 -14.79 11.70 -3.42
C PHE A 25 -14.65 12.29 -4.83
N LYS A 26 -15.64 13.07 -5.31
CA LYS A 26 -15.51 13.81 -6.58
C LYS A 26 -14.34 14.79 -6.56
N PHE A 27 -14.14 15.47 -5.44
CA PHE A 27 -12.97 16.34 -5.25
C PHE A 27 -11.66 15.53 -5.25
N GLY A 28 -11.64 14.33 -4.66
CA GLY A 28 -10.52 13.40 -4.74
C GLY A 28 -10.19 12.99 -6.18
N ASP A 29 -11.21 12.67 -6.99
CA ASP A 29 -11.03 12.35 -8.41
C ASP A 29 -10.48 13.55 -9.21
N PHE A 30 -10.95 14.74 -8.92
CA PHE A 30 -10.44 15.99 -9.50
C PHE A 30 -8.96 16.19 -9.12
N LEU A 31 -8.64 16.12 -7.84
CA LEU A 31 -7.24 16.24 -7.36
C LEU A 31 -6.33 15.16 -7.93
N GLY A 32 -6.82 13.93 -8.08
CA GLY A 32 -6.08 12.84 -8.74
C GLY A 32 -5.73 13.17 -10.19
N THR A 33 -6.70 13.77 -10.92
CA THR A 33 -6.47 14.23 -12.29
C THR A 33 -5.46 15.38 -12.35
N VAL A 34 -5.56 16.33 -11.44
CA VAL A 34 -4.62 17.47 -11.32
C VAL A 34 -3.22 16.95 -10.98
N ALA A 35 -3.11 16.05 -10.00
CA ALA A 35 -1.84 15.43 -9.60
C ALA A 35 -1.18 14.69 -10.78
N TYR A 36 -1.94 13.90 -11.54
CA TYR A 36 -1.45 13.24 -12.75
C TYR A 36 -0.91 14.24 -13.78
N LYS A 37 -1.58 15.37 -14.00
CA LYS A 37 -1.15 16.39 -14.96
C LYS A 37 0.09 17.18 -14.49
N LEU A 38 0.09 17.60 -13.23
CA LEU A 38 1.09 18.54 -12.70
C LEU A 38 2.35 17.85 -12.15
N ILE A 39 2.23 16.65 -11.54
CA ILE A 39 3.37 15.98 -10.94
C ILE A 39 4.07 15.09 -11.98
N LYS A 40 4.71 15.75 -12.97
CA LYS A 40 5.35 15.09 -14.13
C LYS A 40 6.27 13.92 -13.75
N SER A 41 7.07 14.06 -12.67
CA SER A 41 7.99 12.99 -12.24
C SER A 41 7.26 11.72 -11.81
N ARG A 42 6.16 11.85 -11.07
CA ARG A 42 5.36 10.71 -10.61
C ARG A 42 4.57 10.07 -11.74
N ARG A 43 4.02 10.90 -12.64
CA ARG A 43 3.38 10.41 -13.86
C ARG A 43 4.34 9.58 -14.71
N LEU A 44 5.55 10.10 -14.97
CA LEU A 44 6.56 9.38 -15.74
C LEU A 44 6.95 8.05 -15.06
N THR A 45 7.13 8.06 -13.74
CA THR A 45 7.40 6.82 -13.00
C THR A 45 6.28 5.79 -13.20
N ALA A 46 5.03 6.21 -13.08
CA ALA A 46 3.89 5.31 -13.27
C ALA A 46 3.82 4.74 -14.69
N LEU A 47 3.99 5.57 -15.71
CA LEU A 47 3.99 5.13 -17.10
C LEU A 47 5.13 4.14 -17.41
N ILE A 48 6.33 4.39 -16.87
CA ILE A 48 7.48 3.50 -17.02
C ILE A 48 7.21 2.14 -16.37
N ASN A 49 6.75 2.17 -15.11
CA ASN A 49 6.47 0.94 -14.38
C ASN A 49 5.38 0.12 -15.06
N LEU A 50 4.30 0.77 -15.52
CA LEU A 50 3.23 0.11 -16.24
C LEU A 50 3.70 -0.51 -17.57
N LYS A 51 4.50 0.23 -18.35
CA LYS A 51 5.02 -0.29 -19.61
C LYS A 51 6.00 -1.46 -19.42
N MET A 52 6.72 -1.48 -18.30
CA MET A 52 7.57 -2.62 -17.92
C MET A 52 6.74 -3.83 -17.47
N ALA A 53 5.67 -3.60 -16.72
CA ALA A 53 4.81 -4.65 -16.17
C ALA A 53 3.86 -5.24 -17.24
N PHE A 54 3.41 -4.42 -18.19
CA PHE A 54 2.44 -4.77 -19.24
C PHE A 54 2.95 -4.34 -20.60
N PRO A 55 4.03 -4.96 -21.11
CA PRO A 55 4.62 -4.58 -22.40
C PRO A 55 3.68 -4.79 -23.60
N GLU A 56 2.68 -5.66 -23.43
CA GLU A 56 1.65 -5.98 -24.43
C GLU A 56 0.57 -4.89 -24.56
N LYS A 57 0.39 -4.04 -23.55
CA LYS A 57 -0.66 -3.01 -23.56
C LYS A 57 -0.27 -1.80 -24.41
N SER A 58 -1.26 -1.24 -25.08
CA SER A 58 -1.12 0.02 -25.84
C SER A 58 -0.76 1.21 -24.92
N GLU A 59 -0.20 2.27 -25.51
CA GLU A 59 0.11 3.50 -24.76
C GLU A 59 -1.15 4.12 -24.14
N GLU A 60 -2.29 4.01 -24.83
CA GLU A 60 -3.58 4.54 -24.36
C GLU A 60 -4.09 3.76 -23.15
N GLU A 61 -4.02 2.44 -23.14
CA GLU A 61 -4.38 1.58 -22.01
C GLU A 61 -3.49 1.88 -20.80
N ILE A 62 -2.17 1.97 -21.00
CA ILE A 62 -1.19 2.33 -19.97
C ILE A 62 -1.52 3.69 -19.37
N GLU A 63 -1.84 4.69 -20.20
CA GLU A 63 -2.20 6.01 -19.71
C GLU A 63 -3.52 6.01 -18.93
N LYS A 64 -4.51 5.25 -19.37
CA LYS A 64 -5.80 5.07 -18.69
C LYS A 64 -5.62 4.45 -17.30
N ILE A 65 -4.83 3.38 -17.19
CA ILE A 65 -4.50 2.73 -15.92
C ILE A 65 -3.77 3.72 -14.99
N ALA A 66 -2.75 4.41 -15.51
CA ALA A 66 -2.00 5.39 -14.72
C ALA A 66 -2.90 6.51 -14.17
N LYS A 67 -3.77 7.10 -14.99
CA LYS A 67 -4.73 8.14 -14.58
C LYS A 67 -5.68 7.63 -13.48
N LYS A 68 -6.23 6.40 -13.66
CA LYS A 68 -7.15 5.80 -12.68
C LYS A 68 -6.43 5.51 -11.37
N SER A 69 -5.18 5.01 -11.41
CA SER A 69 -4.36 4.78 -10.22
C SER A 69 -4.12 6.07 -9.42
N PHE A 70 -3.81 7.19 -10.06
CA PHE A 70 -3.69 8.48 -9.36
C PHE A 70 -4.97 8.89 -8.66
N LYS A 71 -6.13 8.75 -9.34
CA LYS A 71 -7.43 9.08 -8.74
C LYS A 71 -7.72 8.21 -7.53
N ILE A 72 -7.54 6.89 -7.64
CA ILE A 72 -7.77 5.95 -6.55
C ILE A 72 -6.89 6.29 -5.35
N MET A 73 -5.57 6.46 -5.55
CA MET A 73 -4.65 6.76 -4.47
C MET A 73 -4.97 8.10 -3.78
N ILE A 74 -5.29 9.15 -4.52
CA ILE A 74 -5.65 10.45 -3.93
C ILE A 74 -6.97 10.35 -3.17
N LYS A 75 -7.98 9.66 -3.70
CA LYS A 75 -9.24 9.40 -2.98
C LYS A 75 -8.98 8.61 -1.68
N ALA A 76 -8.16 7.59 -1.74
CA ALA A 76 -7.80 6.78 -0.59
C ALA A 76 -7.10 7.61 0.51
N PHE A 77 -6.10 8.43 0.14
CA PHE A 77 -5.45 9.33 1.09
C PHE A 77 -6.41 10.35 1.70
N LEU A 78 -7.31 10.91 0.91
CA LEU A 78 -8.31 11.84 1.45
C LEU A 78 -9.29 11.11 2.37
N CYS A 79 -9.75 9.91 2.00
CA CYS A 79 -10.68 9.11 2.79
C CYS A 79 -10.13 8.83 4.20
N SER A 80 -8.81 8.67 4.35
CA SER A 80 -8.17 8.51 5.67
C SER A 80 -8.48 9.65 6.64
N LEU A 81 -8.84 10.86 6.15
CA LEU A 81 -9.19 12.00 6.99
C LEU A 81 -10.56 11.86 7.68
N TRP A 82 -11.43 11.02 7.17
CA TRP A 82 -12.76 10.73 7.74
C TRP A 82 -13.04 9.23 7.83
N PHE A 83 -12.01 8.40 7.83
CA PHE A 83 -12.11 6.96 7.70
C PHE A 83 -12.97 6.33 8.81
N GLU A 84 -12.86 6.78 10.05
CA GLU A 84 -13.72 6.35 11.16
C GLU A 84 -15.21 6.53 10.82
N LYS A 85 -15.61 7.72 10.31
CA LYS A 85 -16.99 7.98 9.89
C LYS A 85 -17.40 7.17 8.66
N TYR A 86 -16.44 6.87 7.80
CA TYR A 86 -16.66 6.04 6.62
C TYR A 86 -16.94 4.59 7.02
N LEU A 87 -16.23 4.06 8.01
CA LEU A 87 -16.41 2.72 8.56
C LEU A 87 -17.78 2.52 9.23
N ASN A 88 -18.32 3.56 9.86
CA ASN A 88 -19.63 3.51 10.54
C ASN A 88 -20.82 3.29 9.58
N LYS A 89 -20.57 3.20 8.28
CA LYS A 89 -21.57 2.89 7.26
C LYS A 89 -21.38 1.46 6.77
N PRO A 90 -22.22 0.47 7.16
CA PRO A 90 -22.00 -0.94 6.85
C PRO A 90 -21.86 -1.24 5.35
N LYS A 91 -22.48 -0.40 4.50
CA LYS A 91 -22.41 -0.57 3.04
C LYS A 91 -21.09 -0.18 2.42
N ASN A 92 -20.24 0.56 3.13
CA ASN A 92 -19.01 1.12 2.56
C ASN A 92 -17.89 0.10 2.44
N ILE A 93 -17.88 -0.94 3.26
CA ILE A 93 -16.83 -1.97 3.25
C ILE A 93 -17.45 -3.36 3.22
N LYS A 94 -16.96 -4.15 2.26
CA LYS A 94 -17.20 -5.59 2.20
C LYS A 94 -15.88 -6.31 2.46
N ILE A 95 -15.92 -7.33 3.31
CA ILE A 95 -14.74 -8.17 3.59
C ILE A 95 -15.02 -9.55 3.02
N ILE A 96 -14.10 -10.09 2.26
CA ILE A 96 -14.15 -11.43 1.67
C ILE A 96 -13.19 -12.31 2.45
N ASN A 97 -13.67 -13.46 2.91
CA ASN A 97 -12.95 -14.46 3.68
C ASN A 97 -12.37 -13.90 5.00
N GLN A 98 -13.14 -13.08 5.71
CA GLN A 98 -12.73 -12.53 7.01
C GLN A 98 -12.40 -13.63 8.03
N GLU A 99 -13.09 -14.76 7.95
CA GLU A 99 -12.87 -15.94 8.79
C GLU A 99 -11.44 -16.47 8.74
N ASN A 100 -10.71 -16.25 7.66
CA ASN A 100 -9.33 -16.71 7.52
C ASN A 100 -8.40 -16.02 8.53
N ILE A 101 -8.60 -14.72 8.80
CA ILE A 101 -7.79 -14.02 9.80
C ILE A 101 -8.16 -14.47 11.24
N GLU A 102 -9.44 -14.72 11.49
CA GLU A 102 -9.90 -15.25 12.77
C GLU A 102 -9.35 -16.66 13.03
N ASN A 103 -9.38 -17.52 12.02
CA ASN A 103 -8.83 -18.88 12.11
C ASN A 103 -7.31 -18.85 12.34
N ALA A 104 -6.59 -17.96 11.66
CA ALA A 104 -5.17 -17.76 11.89
C ALA A 104 -4.89 -17.24 13.31
N TYR A 105 -5.68 -16.28 13.80
CA TYR A 105 -5.52 -15.70 15.13
C TYR A 105 -5.76 -16.71 16.25
N LYS A 106 -6.75 -17.62 16.11
CA LYS A 106 -7.06 -18.70 17.06
C LYS A 106 -5.88 -19.66 17.31
N LYS A 107 -4.91 -19.72 16.39
CA LYS A 107 -3.67 -20.51 16.59
C LYS A 107 -2.80 -19.99 17.73
N GLY A 108 -3.07 -18.79 18.27
CA GLY A 108 -2.49 -18.25 19.49
C GLY A 108 -1.03 -17.80 19.38
N ARG A 109 -0.49 -17.64 18.16
CA ARG A 109 0.90 -17.22 17.89
C ARG A 109 1.03 -15.80 17.34
N GLY A 110 -0.09 -15.03 17.31
CA GLY A 110 -0.23 -13.80 16.53
C GLY A 110 -0.36 -14.12 15.04
N VAL A 111 -0.56 -13.11 14.22
CA VAL A 111 -0.74 -13.28 12.77
C VAL A 111 0.18 -12.33 12.03
N MET A 112 0.85 -12.81 11.00
CA MET A 112 1.60 -11.97 10.06
C MET A 112 0.74 -11.74 8.81
N ALA A 113 0.24 -10.52 8.65
CA ALA A 113 -0.52 -10.09 7.49
C ALA A 113 0.37 -9.25 6.56
N ALA A 114 0.82 -9.81 5.45
CA ALA A 114 1.41 -9.01 4.39
C ALA A 114 0.32 -8.14 3.77
N THR A 115 0.67 -6.92 3.36
CA THR A 115 -0.25 -6.02 2.65
C THR A 115 0.44 -5.28 1.52
N MET A 116 -0.33 -4.57 0.69
CA MET A 116 0.11 -3.91 -0.52
C MET A 116 -0.31 -2.43 -0.53
N HIS A 117 0.45 -1.59 -1.25
CA HIS A 117 0.06 -0.20 -1.54
C HIS A 117 -1.00 -0.17 -2.66
N MET A 118 -2.19 -0.65 -2.34
CA MET A 118 -3.29 -0.87 -3.26
C MET A 118 -4.61 -0.39 -2.65
N GLY A 119 -5.52 0.14 -3.44
CA GLY A 119 -6.81 0.63 -2.97
C GLY A 119 -6.70 1.68 -1.86
N ASN A 120 -7.47 1.54 -0.81
CA ASN A 120 -7.33 2.32 0.42
C ASN A 120 -6.50 1.54 1.45
N MET A 121 -5.25 1.92 1.63
CA MET A 121 -4.30 1.20 2.50
C MET A 121 -4.78 1.03 3.95
N GLU A 122 -5.58 1.98 4.47
CA GLU A 122 -6.15 1.88 5.82
C GLU A 122 -7.26 0.83 5.89
N ALA A 123 -7.93 0.53 4.77
CA ALA A 123 -9.08 -0.39 4.77
C ALA A 123 -8.68 -1.85 5.01
N SER A 124 -7.49 -2.27 4.62
CA SER A 124 -7.02 -3.64 4.90
C SER A 124 -7.01 -3.97 6.40
N THR A 125 -6.88 -2.95 7.26
CA THR A 125 -6.87 -3.14 8.71
C THR A 125 -8.22 -3.55 9.30
N VAL A 126 -9.32 -3.28 8.56
CA VAL A 126 -10.67 -3.61 9.03
C VAL A 126 -10.91 -5.13 9.14
N SER A 127 -10.17 -5.92 8.34
CA SER A 127 -10.23 -7.38 8.42
C SER A 127 -9.80 -7.95 9.76
N ALA A 128 -9.05 -7.18 10.54
CA ALA A 128 -8.61 -7.59 11.88
C ALA A 128 -9.73 -7.62 12.93
N GLY A 129 -10.93 -7.09 12.60
CA GLY A 129 -12.02 -7.00 13.56
C GLY A 129 -11.65 -6.22 14.81
N GLU A 130 -11.81 -6.82 15.99
CA GLU A 130 -11.45 -6.21 17.28
C GLU A 130 -9.97 -6.45 17.69
N HIS A 131 -9.22 -7.21 16.90
CA HIS A 131 -7.84 -7.52 17.24
C HIS A 131 -6.92 -6.33 17.04
N LYS A 132 -5.97 -6.16 17.95
CA LYS A 132 -4.98 -5.10 17.87
C LYS A 132 -4.00 -5.33 16.74
N ILE A 133 -3.72 -4.28 15.98
CA ILE A 133 -2.78 -4.30 14.85
C ILE A 133 -1.50 -3.58 15.20
N ILE A 134 -0.38 -4.11 14.74
CA ILE A 134 0.92 -3.43 14.70
C ILE A 134 1.29 -3.24 13.25
N THR A 135 1.66 -2.02 12.86
CA THR A 135 2.22 -1.71 11.54
C THR A 135 3.46 -0.83 11.64
N VAL A 136 4.19 -0.74 10.55
CA VAL A 136 5.42 0.07 10.46
C VAL A 136 5.21 1.18 9.45
N ALA A 137 5.46 2.42 9.84
CA ALA A 137 5.38 3.56 8.95
C ALA A 137 6.59 4.49 9.10
N LYS A 138 6.94 5.17 8.01
CA LYS A 138 7.95 6.22 8.04
C LYS A 138 7.36 7.48 8.66
N LYS A 139 8.09 8.09 9.58
CA LYS A 139 7.72 9.38 10.20
C LYS A 139 7.60 10.47 9.15
N GLN A 140 6.54 11.27 9.26
CA GLN A 140 6.37 12.44 8.41
C GLN A 140 7.34 13.55 8.85
N ARG A 141 7.80 14.36 7.89
CA ARG A 141 8.74 15.48 8.17
C ARG A 141 8.16 16.52 9.13
N ASN A 142 6.86 16.81 9.02
CA ASN A 142 6.18 17.73 9.90
C ASN A 142 5.64 16.96 11.12
N PRO A 143 6.14 17.18 12.35
CA PRO A 143 5.74 16.43 13.53
C PRO A 143 4.26 16.60 13.86
N TYR A 144 3.70 17.79 13.70
CA TYR A 144 2.28 18.06 13.98
C TYR A 144 1.35 17.29 13.02
N ILE A 145 1.73 17.20 11.74
CA ILE A 145 0.99 16.40 10.75
C ILE A 145 1.16 14.90 11.06
N ASN A 146 2.36 14.48 11.45
CA ASN A 146 2.62 13.11 11.84
C ASN A 146 1.71 12.67 12.99
N ASP A 147 1.66 13.46 14.06
CA ASP A 147 0.85 13.17 15.25
C ASP A 147 -0.65 13.16 14.91
N TYR A 148 -1.08 14.08 14.07
CA TYR A 148 -2.46 14.12 13.61
C TYR A 148 -2.85 12.86 12.84
N ILE A 149 -2.05 12.44 11.87
CA ILE A 149 -2.29 11.22 11.07
C ILE A 149 -2.26 9.97 11.97
N THR A 150 -1.28 9.89 12.88
CA THR A 150 -1.15 8.75 13.81
C THR A 150 -2.38 8.65 14.73
N LYS A 151 -2.90 9.79 15.21
CA LYS A 151 -4.14 9.83 16.01
C LYS A 151 -5.36 9.39 15.20
N LEU A 152 -5.47 9.79 13.93
CA LEU A 152 -6.58 9.33 13.06
C LEU A 152 -6.54 7.81 12.87
N ARG A 153 -5.37 7.24 12.60
CA ARG A 153 -5.17 5.81 12.45
C ARG A 153 -5.51 5.03 13.71
N GLY A 154 -5.07 5.51 14.87
CA GLY A 154 -5.35 4.87 16.16
C GLY A 154 -6.83 4.85 16.52
N LYS A 155 -7.60 5.87 16.12
CA LYS A 155 -9.04 5.93 16.36
C LYS A 155 -9.84 4.97 15.50
N ALA A 156 -9.43 4.79 14.25
CA ALA A 156 -10.21 4.01 13.29
C ALA A 156 -10.08 2.50 13.50
N ASN A 157 -8.91 1.98 13.92
CA ASN A 157 -8.60 0.55 13.76
C ASN A 157 -7.75 -0.06 14.88
N TYR A 158 -7.73 0.49 16.09
CA TYR A 158 -6.88 -0.03 17.19
C TYR A 158 -5.41 -0.29 16.78
N MET A 159 -4.89 0.54 15.85
CA MET A 159 -3.61 0.33 15.20
C MET A 159 -2.47 1.03 15.94
N GLU A 160 -1.48 0.25 16.33
CA GLU A 160 -0.21 0.74 16.84
C GLU A 160 0.78 0.93 15.67
N VAL A 161 1.22 2.17 15.43
CA VAL A 161 2.17 2.49 14.38
C VAL A 161 3.58 2.58 14.96
N ILE A 162 4.47 1.68 14.55
CA ILE A 162 5.90 1.74 14.90
C ILE A 162 6.63 2.57 13.86
N GLU A 163 7.44 3.53 14.32
CA GLU A 163 8.26 4.34 13.44
C GLU A 163 9.38 3.51 12.81
N LYS A 164 9.51 3.58 11.45
CA LYS A 164 10.55 2.87 10.71
C LYS A 164 11.94 3.49 10.98
N ASN A 165 12.80 2.75 11.66
CA ASN A 165 14.21 3.08 11.94
C ASN A 165 15.03 1.79 12.12
N GLU A 166 16.31 1.90 12.50
CA GLU A 166 17.19 0.75 12.72
C GLU A 166 16.76 -0.18 13.87
N LYS A 167 15.92 0.30 14.79
CA LYS A 167 15.40 -0.48 15.93
C LYS A 167 14.08 -1.17 15.63
N THR A 168 13.47 -0.93 14.46
CA THR A 168 12.12 -1.43 14.11
C THR A 168 11.98 -2.92 14.32
N SER A 169 12.91 -3.74 13.82
CA SER A 169 12.84 -5.19 13.98
C SER A 169 12.90 -5.62 15.45
N ARG A 170 13.75 -4.98 16.26
CA ARG A 170 13.85 -5.25 17.71
C ARG A 170 12.53 -4.93 18.42
N VAL A 171 11.91 -3.79 18.09
CA VAL A 171 10.62 -3.38 18.67
C VAL A 171 9.52 -4.34 18.25
N LEU A 172 9.44 -4.75 16.99
CA LEU A 172 8.47 -5.75 16.54
C LEU A 172 8.61 -7.07 17.30
N ILE A 173 9.86 -7.57 17.44
CA ILE A 173 10.15 -8.82 18.15
C ILE A 173 9.77 -8.71 19.64
N SER A 174 10.07 -7.60 20.32
CA SER A 174 9.71 -7.43 21.73
C SER A 174 8.20 -7.49 21.99
N LYS A 175 7.39 -7.19 20.96
CA LYS A 175 5.93 -7.21 21.03
C LYS A 175 5.28 -8.53 20.65
N LEU A 176 6.04 -9.56 20.22
CA LEU A 176 5.49 -10.85 19.82
C LEU A 176 4.67 -11.54 20.92
N LYS A 177 5.06 -11.34 22.19
CA LYS A 177 4.31 -11.86 23.35
C LYS A 177 2.87 -11.34 23.43
N GLU A 178 2.58 -10.19 22.79
CA GLU A 178 1.26 -9.58 22.76
C GLU A 178 0.32 -10.27 21.74
N LYS A 179 0.82 -11.22 20.96
CA LYS A 179 0.06 -12.06 20.00
C LYS A 179 -0.88 -11.25 19.09
N LYS A 180 -0.45 -10.07 18.65
CA LYS A 180 -1.20 -9.16 17.80
C LYS A 180 -1.18 -9.59 16.32
N ILE A 181 -1.90 -8.84 15.49
CA ILE A 181 -1.78 -8.91 14.02
C ILE A 181 -0.71 -7.91 13.57
N TYR A 182 0.29 -8.40 12.87
CA TYR A 182 1.39 -7.61 12.30
C TYR A 182 1.11 -7.33 10.84
N ALA A 183 0.65 -6.13 10.50
CA ALA A 183 0.35 -5.73 9.13
C ALA A 183 1.55 -5.02 8.51
N LEU A 184 2.26 -5.69 7.59
CA LEU A 184 3.49 -5.16 6.99
C LEU A 184 3.38 -5.05 5.46
N PHE A 185 3.63 -3.85 4.94
CA PHE A 185 3.70 -3.62 3.48
C PHE A 185 4.90 -4.35 2.87
N SER A 186 4.63 -5.22 1.91
CA SER A 186 5.64 -6.13 1.34
C SER A 186 5.86 -5.95 -0.16
N ASP A 187 5.14 -5.04 -0.82
CA ASP A 187 5.17 -4.80 -2.27
C ASP A 187 6.13 -3.70 -2.73
N HIS A 188 6.72 -2.94 -1.82
CA HIS A 188 7.63 -1.86 -2.17
C HIS A 188 9.08 -2.33 -2.32
N ARG A 189 9.94 -1.48 -2.93
CA ARG A 189 11.38 -1.74 -3.00
C ARG A 189 12.05 -1.41 -1.67
N ASP A 190 12.71 -2.41 -1.07
CA ASP A 190 13.51 -2.23 0.16
C ASP A 190 14.71 -3.18 0.15
N LYS A 191 15.60 -3.05 1.14
CA LYS A 191 16.65 -4.03 1.41
C LYS A 191 15.99 -5.33 1.87
N GLY A 192 16.35 -6.45 1.22
CA GLY A 192 15.76 -7.75 1.53
C GLY A 192 16.10 -8.77 0.45
N ALA A 193 15.11 -9.56 0.03
CA ALA A 193 15.29 -10.57 -1.01
C ALA A 193 15.39 -9.96 -2.41
N ILE A 194 16.14 -10.61 -3.29
CA ILE A 194 16.18 -10.31 -4.73
C ILE A 194 15.06 -11.12 -5.38
N VAL A 195 14.15 -10.47 -6.06
CA VAL A 195 12.96 -11.11 -6.62
C VAL A 195 12.77 -10.74 -8.09
N ASN A 196 12.14 -11.63 -8.83
CA ASN A 196 11.56 -11.32 -10.14
C ASN A 196 10.13 -10.81 -9.92
N PHE A 197 9.82 -9.63 -10.42
CA PHE A 197 8.51 -9.01 -10.32
C PHE A 197 8.14 -8.43 -11.68
N PHE A 198 7.07 -8.94 -12.29
CA PHE A 198 6.70 -8.66 -13.68
C PHE A 198 7.84 -8.95 -14.67
N GLY A 199 8.53 -10.08 -14.50
CA GLY A 199 9.64 -10.48 -15.37
C GLY A 199 10.92 -9.65 -15.20
N LYS A 200 11.01 -8.77 -14.18
CA LYS A 200 12.16 -7.90 -13.94
C LYS A 200 12.71 -8.08 -12.52
N GLU A 201 14.04 -8.22 -12.44
CA GLU A 201 14.72 -8.30 -11.15
C GLU A 201 14.59 -7.00 -10.35
N THR A 202 14.30 -7.14 -9.07
CA THR A 202 14.24 -6.03 -8.11
C THR A 202 14.41 -6.57 -6.69
N LYS A 203 14.35 -5.68 -5.69
CA LYS A 203 14.40 -6.05 -4.27
C LYS A 203 13.04 -5.93 -3.61
N ALA A 204 12.74 -6.81 -2.66
CA ALA A 204 11.52 -6.78 -1.88
C ALA A 204 11.82 -6.90 -0.37
N PRO A 205 10.98 -6.32 0.52
CA PRO A 205 11.13 -6.49 1.95
C PRO A 205 11.01 -7.96 2.35
N SER A 206 11.93 -8.44 3.18
CA SER A 206 11.88 -9.81 3.70
C SER A 206 11.35 -9.90 5.14
N GLY A 207 11.09 -8.76 5.78
CA GLY A 207 10.79 -8.69 7.22
C GLY A 207 9.56 -9.51 7.64
N ALA A 208 8.46 -9.43 6.87
CA ALA A 208 7.24 -10.19 7.17
C ALA A 208 7.49 -11.71 7.10
N ILE A 209 8.09 -12.18 6.01
CA ILE A 209 8.43 -13.60 5.82
C ILE A 209 9.43 -14.07 6.88
N SER A 210 10.51 -13.30 7.13
CA SER A 210 11.52 -13.67 8.14
C SER A 210 10.92 -13.82 9.53
N MET A 211 10.00 -12.94 9.92
CA MET A 211 9.31 -13.03 11.22
C MET A 211 8.35 -14.22 11.25
N ALA A 212 7.56 -14.42 10.22
CA ALA A 212 6.61 -15.54 10.14
C ALA A 212 7.35 -16.90 10.23
N LEU A 213 8.44 -17.04 9.49
CA LEU A 213 9.28 -18.25 9.55
C LEU A 213 9.93 -18.46 10.93
N LYS A 214 10.55 -17.40 11.48
CA LYS A 214 11.31 -17.50 12.72
C LYS A 214 10.43 -17.77 13.95
N PHE A 215 9.22 -17.23 13.98
CA PHE A 215 8.32 -17.30 15.13
C PHE A 215 7.08 -18.16 14.87
N ASP A 216 7.11 -18.91 13.77
CA ASP A 216 6.05 -19.85 13.38
C ASP A 216 4.65 -19.21 13.37
N MET A 217 4.56 -17.99 12.83
CA MET A 217 3.31 -17.24 12.77
C MET A 217 2.50 -17.64 11.53
N PRO A 218 1.17 -17.79 11.64
CA PRO A 218 0.29 -17.85 10.49
C PRO A 218 0.53 -16.65 9.56
N PHE A 219 0.56 -16.90 8.24
CA PHE A 219 0.91 -15.89 7.25
C PHE A 219 -0.21 -15.74 6.20
N LEU A 220 -0.70 -14.53 6.02
CA LEU A 220 -1.74 -14.21 5.03
C LEU A 220 -1.36 -12.97 4.22
N LEU A 221 -1.99 -12.82 3.04
CA LEU A 221 -2.01 -11.56 2.30
C LEU A 221 -3.37 -10.89 2.48
N VAL A 222 -3.37 -9.63 2.86
CA VAL A 222 -4.58 -8.79 2.95
C VAL A 222 -4.43 -7.60 2.02
N TYR A 223 -5.36 -7.46 1.09
CA TYR A 223 -5.37 -6.35 0.15
C TYR A 223 -6.80 -5.85 -0.06
N ASN A 224 -6.96 -4.72 -0.75
CA ASN A 224 -8.28 -4.19 -1.02
C ASN A 224 -8.36 -3.47 -2.36
N THR A 225 -9.59 -3.34 -2.87
CA THR A 225 -9.92 -2.52 -4.02
C THR A 225 -10.84 -1.38 -3.62
N PHE A 226 -10.60 -0.21 -4.18
CA PHE A 226 -11.49 0.93 -4.06
C PHE A 226 -12.42 0.95 -5.28
N ASN A 227 -13.69 0.65 -5.06
CA ASN A 227 -14.68 0.46 -6.13
C ASN A 227 -15.13 1.79 -6.75
N ASP A 228 -15.72 1.75 -7.93
CA ASP A 228 -16.16 2.96 -8.66
C ASP A 228 -17.31 3.70 -7.96
N ASP A 229 -18.12 3.00 -7.16
CA ASP A 229 -19.16 3.57 -6.29
C ASP A 229 -18.61 4.16 -4.98
N ASN A 230 -17.30 4.19 -4.82
CA ASN A 230 -16.55 4.59 -3.63
C ASN A 230 -16.75 3.68 -2.41
N THR A 231 -17.23 2.46 -2.58
CA THR A 231 -17.12 1.40 -1.58
C THR A 231 -15.76 0.72 -1.66
N ILE A 232 -15.41 -0.09 -0.65
CA ILE A 232 -14.16 -0.83 -0.59
C ILE A 232 -14.45 -2.31 -0.41
N THR A 233 -13.75 -3.14 -1.18
CA THR A 233 -13.74 -4.59 -0.94
C THR A 233 -12.38 -4.99 -0.41
N VAL A 234 -12.34 -5.54 0.79
CA VAL A 234 -11.14 -6.10 1.43
C VAL A 234 -11.12 -7.60 1.19
N TYR A 235 -9.98 -8.14 0.84
CA TYR A 235 -9.75 -9.55 0.57
C TYR A 235 -8.73 -10.09 1.56
N VAL A 236 -9.05 -11.19 2.21
CA VAL A 236 -8.14 -11.98 3.05
C VAL A 236 -7.88 -13.29 2.32
N THR A 237 -6.63 -13.61 1.99
CA THR A 237 -6.31 -14.89 1.38
C THR A 237 -6.47 -16.04 2.37
N ASP A 238 -6.49 -17.26 1.86
CA ASP A 238 -6.19 -18.41 2.69
C ASP A 238 -4.80 -18.26 3.31
N GLU A 239 -4.54 -19.01 4.40
CA GLU A 239 -3.21 -19.02 5.01
C GLU A 239 -2.17 -19.52 3.99
N ILE A 240 -1.16 -18.69 3.77
CA ILE A 240 -0.07 -19.00 2.84
C ILE A 240 0.92 -19.91 3.57
N GLU A 241 1.03 -21.13 3.10
CA GLU A 241 1.98 -22.09 3.63
C GLU A 241 3.41 -21.67 3.21
N LEU A 242 4.25 -21.42 4.21
CA LEU A 242 5.64 -21.03 3.99
C LEU A 242 6.53 -22.28 3.95
N LYS A 243 7.31 -22.43 2.87
CA LYS A 243 8.30 -23.50 2.76
C LYS A 243 9.37 -23.33 3.83
N ARG A 244 9.75 -24.45 4.47
CA ARG A 244 10.76 -24.55 5.54
C ARG A 244 11.72 -25.68 5.22
N THR A 245 13.01 -25.34 5.20
CA THR A 245 14.11 -26.29 5.06
C THR A 245 15.13 -26.02 6.18
N ASP A 246 16.28 -26.68 6.12
CA ASP A 246 17.39 -26.40 7.05
C ASP A 246 18.15 -25.10 6.69
N ASN A 247 17.84 -24.47 5.56
CA ASN A 247 18.46 -23.24 5.09
C ASN A 247 17.52 -22.03 5.21
N PHE A 248 17.47 -21.44 6.40
CA PHE A 248 16.61 -20.29 6.69
C PHE A 248 16.75 -19.12 5.68
N LYS A 249 17.96 -18.84 5.18
CA LYS A 249 18.19 -17.76 4.24
C LYS A 249 17.54 -18.05 2.88
N GLU A 250 17.63 -19.28 2.42
CA GLU A 250 16.99 -19.74 1.20
C GLU A 250 15.47 -19.79 1.35
N ASP A 251 14.98 -20.25 2.49
CA ASP A 251 13.54 -20.23 2.81
C ASP A 251 12.98 -18.81 2.73
N VAL A 252 13.65 -17.82 3.34
CA VAL A 252 13.26 -16.42 3.26
C VAL A 252 13.23 -15.95 1.80
N GLN A 253 14.27 -16.24 1.04
CA GLN A 253 14.38 -15.84 -0.37
C GLN A 253 13.23 -16.43 -1.22
N ASN A 254 12.97 -17.73 -1.09
CA ASN A 254 11.97 -18.45 -1.87
C ASN A 254 10.55 -18.02 -1.50
N ASN A 255 10.26 -17.87 -0.21
CA ASN A 255 8.94 -17.45 0.25
C ASN A 255 8.65 -15.97 -0.07
N VAL A 256 9.65 -15.09 -0.08
CA VAL A 256 9.46 -13.71 -0.56
C VAL A 256 9.14 -13.72 -2.05
N GLN A 257 9.83 -14.52 -2.86
CA GLN A 257 9.49 -14.65 -4.29
C GLN A 257 8.05 -15.19 -4.47
N TYR A 258 7.66 -16.19 -3.71
CA TYR A 258 6.31 -16.74 -3.75
C TYR A 258 5.25 -15.70 -3.42
N LEU A 259 5.45 -14.93 -2.35
CA LEU A 259 4.57 -13.82 -1.99
C LEU A 259 4.47 -12.77 -3.09
N ILE A 260 5.59 -12.41 -3.71
CA ILE A 260 5.64 -11.44 -4.81
C ILE A 260 4.86 -11.95 -6.03
N ASN A 261 4.90 -13.24 -6.32
CA ASN A 261 4.11 -13.83 -7.41
C ASN A 261 2.61 -13.71 -7.13
N ILE A 262 2.16 -14.00 -5.91
CA ILE A 262 0.75 -13.81 -5.51
C ILE A 262 0.35 -12.32 -5.64
N MET A 263 1.20 -11.40 -5.22
CA MET A 263 0.94 -9.96 -5.35
C MET A 263 0.90 -9.52 -6.82
N GLU A 264 1.74 -10.09 -7.67
CA GLU A 264 1.72 -9.83 -9.12
C GLU A 264 0.38 -10.24 -9.73
N ASP A 265 -0.13 -11.43 -9.40
CA ASP A 265 -1.44 -11.91 -9.87
C ASP A 265 -2.58 -10.98 -9.45
N VAL A 266 -2.55 -10.51 -8.20
CA VAL A 266 -3.53 -9.52 -7.72
C VAL A 266 -3.44 -8.22 -8.51
N ILE A 267 -2.22 -7.70 -8.76
CA ILE A 267 -2.03 -6.47 -9.52
C ILE A 267 -2.45 -6.64 -10.99
N ARG A 268 -2.19 -7.79 -11.59
CA ARG A 268 -2.66 -8.09 -12.96
C ARG A 268 -4.18 -8.06 -13.06
N LYS A 269 -4.88 -8.54 -12.03
CA LYS A 269 -6.34 -8.54 -11.95
C LYS A 269 -6.93 -7.13 -11.74
N TYR A 270 -6.23 -6.27 -11.00
CA TYR A 270 -6.70 -4.91 -10.63
C TYR A 270 -5.59 -3.87 -10.86
N PRO A 271 -5.11 -3.69 -12.09
CA PRO A 271 -3.89 -2.90 -12.34
C PRO A 271 -4.03 -1.43 -11.92
N GLU A 272 -5.19 -0.82 -12.03
CA GLU A 272 -5.41 0.57 -11.64
C GLU A 272 -5.42 0.80 -10.13
N GLN A 273 -5.52 -0.26 -9.32
CA GLN A 273 -5.60 -0.16 -7.86
C GLN A 273 -4.24 0.00 -7.20
N TRP A 274 -3.14 -0.38 -7.87
CA TRP A 274 -1.81 -0.35 -7.29
C TRP A 274 -1.10 1.01 -7.47
N MET A 275 -0.18 1.33 -6.54
CA MET A 275 0.53 2.61 -6.50
C MET A 275 1.71 2.65 -7.48
N TRP A 276 1.44 2.84 -8.77
CA TRP A 276 2.43 2.81 -9.85
C TRP A 276 3.48 3.93 -9.81
N PHE A 277 3.23 5.01 -9.12
CA PHE A 277 4.14 6.18 -9.07
C PHE A 277 5.28 6.05 -8.04
N HIS A 278 5.48 4.87 -7.45
CA HIS A 278 6.65 4.50 -6.67
C HIS A 278 7.72 3.87 -7.58
N ASP A 279 9.01 4.24 -7.41
CA ASP A 279 10.11 3.71 -8.23
C ASP A 279 10.47 2.27 -7.81
N ARG A 280 9.63 1.32 -8.24
CA ARG A 280 9.66 -0.08 -7.79
C ARG A 280 10.90 -0.84 -8.26
N TRP A 281 11.40 -0.54 -9.48
CA TRP A 281 12.54 -1.25 -10.09
C TRP A 281 13.85 -0.47 -10.06
N ASN A 282 13.86 0.77 -9.54
CA ASN A 282 15.02 1.66 -9.49
C ASN A 282 15.64 1.96 -10.88
N ASN A 283 14.86 1.81 -11.94
CA ASN A 283 15.29 2.06 -13.33
C ASN A 283 14.92 3.47 -13.82
N PHE A 284 14.42 4.29 -12.93
CA PHE A 284 13.87 5.62 -13.23
C PHE A 284 14.87 6.53 -13.95
N ARG A 285 16.16 6.48 -13.63
CA ARG A 285 17.17 7.37 -14.22
C ARG A 285 17.39 7.10 -15.71
N GLU A 286 17.55 5.85 -16.09
CA GLU A 286 17.85 5.45 -17.47
C GLU A 286 16.65 5.64 -18.39
N TYR A 287 15.52 5.16 -17.96
CA TYR A 287 14.26 5.29 -18.67
C TYR A 287 13.81 6.75 -18.81
N LYS A 288 14.02 7.58 -17.79
CA LYS A 288 13.74 9.01 -17.81
C LYS A 288 14.60 9.74 -18.84
N LYS A 289 15.86 9.33 -19.03
CA LYS A 289 16.75 9.85 -20.08
C LYS A 289 16.20 9.51 -21.48
N ASN A 290 15.75 8.28 -21.66
CA ASN A 290 15.21 7.78 -22.92
C ASN A 290 13.87 8.43 -23.30
N LEU A 291 12.95 8.60 -22.33
CA LEU A 291 11.69 9.31 -22.57
C LEU A 291 11.88 10.79 -22.86
N LYS A 292 12.75 11.49 -22.12
CA LYS A 292 13.08 12.89 -22.42
C LYS A 292 13.66 13.07 -23.83
N ASN A 293 14.45 12.10 -24.29
CA ASN A 293 14.98 12.13 -25.64
C ASN A 293 13.90 11.87 -26.71
N LYS A 294 12.93 10.99 -26.45
CA LYS A 294 11.75 10.79 -27.31
C LYS A 294 10.81 11.99 -27.32
N GLU A 295 10.53 12.58 -26.15
CA GLU A 295 9.73 13.81 -26.06
C GLU A 295 10.42 14.96 -26.80
N ARG A 296 11.74 15.16 -26.61
CA ARG A 296 12.50 16.18 -27.34
C ARG A 296 12.50 15.95 -28.86
N ARG A 297 12.49 14.71 -29.34
CA ARG A 297 12.36 14.40 -30.77
C ARG A 297 10.95 14.69 -31.31
N LYS A 298 9.89 14.37 -30.54
CA LYS A 298 8.51 14.74 -30.88
C LYS A 298 8.31 16.26 -31.00
N TRP A 299 8.95 17.04 -30.12
CA TRP A 299 8.85 18.52 -30.12
C TRP A 299 9.80 19.21 -31.12
N LYS A 300 10.79 18.50 -31.70
CA LYS A 300 11.64 19.03 -32.77
C LYS A 300 11.06 18.81 -34.17
N ASN A 301 10.05 17.95 -34.27
CA ASN A 301 9.40 17.61 -35.53
C ASN A 301 7.96 18.21 -35.62
N LEU A 302 7.62 19.14 -34.72
CA LEU A 302 6.47 20.04 -34.76
C LEU A 302 6.99 21.47 -34.92
#